data_3ffbdfa2efca41961b81052e715de847
#
_entry.id   3ffbdfa2efca41961b81052e715de847
#
_cell.length_a   1.000
_cell.length_b   1.000
_cell.length_c   1.000
_cell.angle_alpha   90.00
_cell.angle_beta   90.00
_cell.angle_gamma   90.00
#
_symmetry.space_group_name_H-M   'P 1'
#
loop_
_entity.id
_entity.type
_entity.pdbx_description
1 polymer ?
#
loop_
_entity_poly.entity_id
_entity_poly.type
_entity_poly.pdbx_seq_one_letter_code
_entity_poly.pdbx_strand_id
1 'polypeptide(L)'
;MNNRVLFAALACAATTVLAQNTVNPTFLWDGSTDTTGRVITGSPEATSGYWFSYDDANDHGTSHFQFPPEFDMNTYADPSFGPMVEAFGGLKATVILGEGYENPYVGFGFNIWNEDQESADITAWGGICLEYSSDLSFDVVVGIENEKTVSSYEEFAHIVPKTNSLTAVNLPWEDFSFFADSTTPSKAASIKLKFREKAGTTGDFFLKKIGSLGQCSGGTDAVKPVASSQMNVSVVGRTVNFEGVIPSAKVSVVNFQGQVVKSATAASSMDLRFLPSGIYMLRVQGHGVNYLQKVILK
;
A
#
# COMPACT_ATOMS: atom_id res chain seq x y z
N MET A 1 -26.43 30.04 62.69
CA MET A 1 -25.76 28.86 62.15
C MET A 1 -26.31 28.58 60.76
N ASN A 2 -25.58 29.03 59.71
CA ASN A 2 -26.01 28.90 58.31
C ASN A 2 -25.19 27.75 57.64
N ASN A 3 -25.85 26.60 57.43
CA ASN A 3 -25.26 25.51 56.63
C ASN A 3 -25.49 25.82 55.15
N ARG A 4 -24.38 26.15 54.44
CA ARG A 4 -24.36 26.17 52.97
C ARG A 4 -23.95 24.76 52.48
N VAL A 5 -24.91 24.08 51.89
CA VAL A 5 -24.62 22.83 51.16
C VAL A 5 -24.09 23.22 49.76
N LEU A 6 -22.84 22.87 49.50
CA LEU A 6 -22.23 22.98 48.17
C LEU A 6 -22.63 21.75 47.33
N PHE A 7 -23.43 21.97 46.30
CA PHE A 7 -23.63 20.94 45.27
C PHE A 7 -22.49 21.01 44.24
N ALA A 8 -21.62 20.01 44.25
CA ALA A 8 -20.64 19.84 43.16
C ALA A 8 -21.35 19.16 42.00
N ALA A 9 -21.58 19.88 40.89
CA ALA A 9 -22.07 19.31 39.65
C ALA A 9 -20.91 18.60 38.95
N LEU A 10 -20.95 17.28 38.90
CA LEU A 10 -20.02 16.47 38.12
C LEU A 10 -20.44 16.56 36.64
N ALA A 11 -19.78 17.37 35.85
CA ALA A 11 -19.97 17.41 34.39
C ALA A 11 -19.29 16.18 33.79
N CYS A 12 -20.07 15.15 33.45
CA CYS A 12 -19.62 14.06 32.58
C CYS A 12 -19.48 14.60 31.17
N ALA A 13 -18.24 14.89 30.72
CA ALA A 13 -17.95 15.11 29.33
C ALA A 13 -18.07 13.79 28.59
N ALA A 14 -19.19 13.58 27.91
CA ALA A 14 -19.33 12.48 26.96
C ALA A 14 -18.45 12.82 25.75
N THR A 15 -17.29 12.20 25.64
CA THR A 15 -16.52 12.16 24.39
C THR A 15 -17.32 11.32 23.40
N THR A 16 -17.99 11.95 22.46
CA THR A 16 -18.53 11.25 21.29
C THR A 16 -17.34 10.78 20.47
N VAL A 17 -17.00 9.51 20.57
CA VAL A 17 -16.17 8.85 19.58
C VAL A 17 -17.02 8.79 18.32
N LEU A 18 -16.69 9.62 17.33
CA LEU A 18 -17.28 9.51 15.99
C LEU A 18 -16.92 8.10 15.50
N ALA A 19 -17.92 7.33 15.11
CA ALA A 19 -17.69 6.02 14.52
C ALA A 19 -16.90 6.21 13.23
N GLN A 20 -15.72 5.58 13.15
CA GLN A 20 -14.89 5.61 11.96
C GLN A 20 -15.59 4.83 10.83
N ASN A 21 -15.52 5.36 9.60
CA ASN A 21 -16.03 4.68 8.42
C ASN A 21 -15.28 3.36 8.23
N THR A 22 -16.02 2.27 8.02
CA THR A 22 -15.47 0.93 7.84
C THR A 22 -15.82 0.38 6.48
N VAL A 23 -14.84 -0.24 5.83
CA VAL A 23 -14.95 -0.87 4.52
C VAL A 23 -14.79 -2.39 4.65
N ASN A 24 -14.95 -3.12 3.56
CA ASN A 24 -14.69 -4.55 3.55
C ASN A 24 -13.26 -4.85 4.04
N PRO A 25 -13.04 -5.90 4.83
CA PRO A 25 -11.71 -6.28 5.30
C PRO A 25 -10.77 -6.75 4.19
N THR A 26 -11.32 -7.10 3.04
CA THR A 26 -10.57 -7.44 1.83
C THR A 26 -11.31 -6.93 0.60
N PHE A 27 -10.56 -6.61 -0.45
CA PHE A 27 -11.11 -6.31 -1.77
C PHE A 27 -10.20 -6.87 -2.86
N LEU A 28 -10.78 -7.09 -4.02
CA LEU A 28 -10.08 -7.38 -5.26
C LEU A 28 -10.84 -6.72 -6.40
N TRP A 29 -10.17 -5.86 -7.13
CA TRP A 29 -10.60 -5.41 -8.44
C TRP A 29 -9.79 -6.16 -9.49
N ASP A 30 -10.47 -6.83 -10.41
CA ASP A 30 -9.89 -7.56 -11.53
C ASP A 30 -10.52 -7.01 -12.81
N GLY A 31 -9.76 -6.24 -13.57
CA GLY A 31 -10.23 -5.61 -14.80
C GLY A 31 -10.70 -6.61 -15.87
N SER A 32 -10.27 -7.88 -15.79
CA SER A 32 -10.75 -8.91 -16.71
C SER A 32 -12.19 -9.36 -16.45
N THR A 33 -12.73 -9.06 -15.28
CA THR A 33 -14.11 -9.42 -14.86
C THR A 33 -14.98 -8.23 -14.51
N ASP A 34 -14.37 -7.07 -14.24
CA ASP A 34 -15.08 -5.82 -13.94
C ASP A 34 -15.26 -4.99 -15.20
N THR A 35 -16.51 -4.65 -15.50
CA THR A 35 -16.90 -3.80 -16.63
C THR A 35 -17.34 -2.41 -16.19
N THR A 36 -17.26 -2.11 -14.89
CA THR A 36 -17.81 -0.87 -14.33
C THR A 36 -16.76 0.22 -14.14
N GLY A 37 -15.48 -0.12 -14.20
CA GLY A 37 -14.39 0.80 -13.84
C GLY A 37 -14.44 1.24 -12.37
N ARG A 38 -14.97 0.37 -11.48
CA ARG A 38 -15.20 0.67 -10.08
C ARG A 38 -14.60 -0.39 -9.16
N VAL A 39 -13.82 0.03 -8.19
CA VAL A 39 -13.31 -0.81 -7.11
C VAL A 39 -14.38 -0.94 -6.02
N ILE A 40 -14.78 -2.16 -5.67
CA ILE A 40 -15.78 -2.39 -4.63
C ILE A 40 -15.10 -2.45 -3.26
N THR A 41 -15.05 -1.31 -2.59
CA THR A 41 -14.39 -1.15 -1.28
C THR A 41 -15.24 -1.65 -0.11
N GLY A 42 -16.56 -1.77 -0.31
CA GLY A 42 -17.53 -2.06 0.78
C GLY A 42 -18.13 -0.79 1.39
N SER A 43 -17.76 0.40 0.92
CA SER A 43 -18.46 1.63 1.27
C SER A 43 -19.91 1.57 0.76
N PRO A 44 -20.91 2.03 1.54
CA PRO A 44 -22.28 2.17 1.10
C PRO A 44 -22.49 3.37 0.15
N GLU A 45 -21.50 4.26 0.04
CA GLU A 45 -21.59 5.48 -0.75
C GLU A 45 -21.54 5.17 -2.25
N ALA A 46 -22.46 5.75 -3.01
CA ALA A 46 -22.61 5.49 -4.44
C ALA A 46 -21.39 5.97 -5.25
N THR A 47 -20.66 6.95 -4.75
CA THR A 47 -19.51 7.57 -5.42
C THR A 47 -18.16 6.93 -5.04
N SER A 48 -18.15 5.89 -4.19
CA SER A 48 -16.92 5.20 -3.81
C SER A 48 -16.32 4.38 -4.95
N GLY A 49 -15.01 4.25 -4.97
CA GLY A 49 -14.26 3.28 -5.75
C GLY A 49 -14.14 3.54 -7.26
N TYR A 50 -14.74 4.60 -7.80
CA TYR A 50 -14.56 4.94 -9.22
C TYR A 50 -13.12 5.37 -9.50
N TRP A 51 -12.56 4.84 -10.59
CA TRP A 51 -11.26 5.26 -11.08
C TRP A 51 -11.30 6.69 -11.60
N PHE A 52 -10.28 7.45 -11.28
CA PHE A 52 -10.00 8.77 -11.84
C PHE A 52 -8.52 8.87 -12.25
N SER A 53 -8.21 9.80 -13.13
CA SER A 53 -6.85 10.22 -13.42
C SER A 53 -6.61 11.62 -12.86
N TYR A 54 -5.34 11.92 -12.57
CA TYR A 54 -4.90 13.25 -12.12
C TYR A 54 -3.50 13.51 -12.66
N ASP A 55 -3.13 14.78 -12.75
CA ASP A 55 -1.88 15.24 -13.31
C ASP A 55 -1.38 16.53 -12.62
N ASP A 56 -0.26 17.04 -13.12
CA ASP A 56 0.41 18.24 -12.62
C ASP A 56 -0.07 19.56 -13.27
N ALA A 57 -1.19 19.58 -13.97
CA ALA A 57 -1.67 20.77 -14.66
C ALA A 57 -1.94 21.95 -13.69
N ASN A 58 -2.41 21.66 -12.47
CA ASN A 58 -2.61 22.67 -11.43
C ASN A 58 -1.31 23.28 -10.92
N ASP A 59 -0.18 22.57 -11.10
CA ASP A 59 1.18 23.00 -10.77
C ASP A 59 1.92 23.53 -12.00
N HIS A 60 1.17 23.85 -13.10
CA HIS A 60 1.68 24.33 -14.39
C HIS A 60 2.48 23.30 -15.18
N GLY A 61 2.39 22.02 -14.84
CA GLY A 61 2.98 20.93 -15.60
C GLY A 61 2.16 20.56 -16.83
N THR A 62 2.74 19.71 -17.67
CA THR A 62 2.08 19.20 -18.90
C THR A 62 2.08 17.68 -18.96
N SER A 63 2.27 17.03 -17.80
CA SER A 63 2.19 15.57 -17.71
C SER A 63 0.76 15.08 -17.97
N HIS A 64 0.61 13.96 -18.64
CA HIS A 64 -0.70 13.40 -18.95
C HIS A 64 -0.60 11.92 -19.29
N PHE A 65 -1.75 11.23 -19.28
CA PHE A 65 -1.90 9.93 -19.91
C PHE A 65 -2.31 10.08 -21.35
N GLN A 66 -1.62 9.39 -22.25
CA GLN A 66 -2.13 9.11 -23.59
C GLN A 66 -2.87 7.78 -23.55
N PHE A 67 -4.20 7.84 -23.71
CA PHE A 67 -5.03 6.66 -23.78
C PHE A 67 -5.00 6.00 -25.17
N PRO A 68 -5.33 4.71 -25.28
CA PRO A 68 -5.46 4.06 -26.58
C PRO A 68 -6.44 4.82 -27.49
N PRO A 69 -6.18 4.91 -28.81
CA PRO A 69 -6.99 5.72 -29.73
C PRO A 69 -8.48 5.34 -29.81
N GLU A 70 -8.83 4.13 -29.39
CA GLU A 70 -10.21 3.65 -29.32
C GLU A 70 -11.00 4.32 -28.19
N PHE A 71 -10.31 5.02 -27.29
CA PHE A 71 -10.89 5.70 -26.13
C PHE A 71 -10.67 7.20 -26.26
N ASP A 72 -11.68 7.90 -26.67
CA ASP A 72 -11.73 9.35 -26.58
C ASP A 72 -12.19 9.74 -25.17
N MET A 73 -11.24 9.82 -24.25
CA MET A 73 -11.47 10.30 -22.87
C MET A 73 -11.81 11.79 -22.82
N ASN A 74 -11.76 12.52 -23.94
CA ASN A 74 -12.19 13.92 -24.00
C ASN A 74 -13.72 14.05 -24.07
N THR A 75 -14.44 12.99 -24.29
CA THR A 75 -15.89 12.99 -24.15
C THR A 75 -16.25 12.85 -22.66
N TYR A 76 -16.46 13.95 -22.00
CA TYR A 76 -16.91 14.08 -20.61
C TYR A 76 -18.27 13.41 -20.30
N ALA A 77 -18.78 12.58 -21.15
CA ALA A 77 -20.10 11.97 -21.01
C ALA A 77 -20.13 10.83 -19.99
N ASP A 78 -18.99 10.19 -19.74
CA ASP A 78 -18.83 9.17 -18.70
C ASP A 78 -17.42 9.27 -18.10
N PRO A 79 -17.25 9.80 -16.86
CA PRO A 79 -15.96 9.91 -16.21
C PRO A 79 -15.40 8.56 -15.79
N SER A 80 -16.13 7.45 -15.96
CA SER A 80 -15.68 6.12 -15.59
C SER A 80 -14.77 5.52 -16.66
N PHE A 81 -13.72 4.82 -16.22
CA PHE A 81 -12.84 4.03 -17.09
C PHE A 81 -13.48 2.69 -17.52
N GLY A 82 -14.78 2.49 -17.29
CA GLY A 82 -15.51 1.27 -17.62
C GLY A 82 -15.28 0.76 -19.04
N PRO A 83 -15.46 1.59 -20.09
CA PRO A 83 -15.23 1.17 -21.47
C PRO A 83 -13.80 0.69 -21.75
N MET A 84 -12.80 1.33 -21.15
CA MET A 84 -11.39 0.91 -21.25
C MET A 84 -11.18 -0.44 -20.58
N VAL A 85 -11.71 -0.60 -19.37
CA VAL A 85 -11.61 -1.85 -18.60
C VAL A 85 -12.26 -3.00 -19.35
N GLU A 86 -13.44 -2.78 -19.95
CA GLU A 86 -14.15 -3.76 -20.77
C GLU A 86 -13.33 -4.19 -21.99
N ALA A 87 -12.69 -3.24 -22.68
CA ALA A 87 -11.96 -3.53 -23.91
C ALA A 87 -10.59 -4.19 -23.67
N PHE A 88 -9.89 -3.79 -22.61
CA PHE A 88 -8.51 -4.24 -22.36
C PHE A 88 -8.37 -5.19 -21.16
N GLY A 89 -9.41 -5.38 -20.38
CA GLY A 89 -9.35 -6.16 -19.14
C GLY A 89 -8.51 -5.49 -18.05
N GLY A 90 -8.46 -4.14 -18.05
CA GLY A 90 -7.71 -3.35 -17.09
C GLY A 90 -7.54 -1.89 -17.50
N LEU A 91 -6.82 -1.12 -16.68
CA LEU A 91 -6.42 0.25 -17.01
C LEU A 91 -5.18 0.22 -17.90
N LYS A 92 -5.24 0.89 -19.05
CA LYS A 92 -4.16 0.93 -20.02
C LYS A 92 -3.90 2.36 -20.49
N ALA A 93 -2.63 2.81 -20.44
CA ALA A 93 -2.23 4.11 -20.92
C ALA A 93 -0.74 4.16 -21.22
N THR A 94 -0.32 5.11 -22.03
CA THR A 94 1.08 5.56 -22.09
C THR A 94 1.22 6.75 -21.15
N VAL A 95 2.12 6.66 -20.20
CA VAL A 95 2.52 7.74 -19.28
C VAL A 95 3.39 8.72 -20.05
N ILE A 96 3.10 10.01 -19.97
CA ILE A 96 3.92 11.08 -20.54
C ILE A 96 4.17 12.10 -19.43
N LEU A 97 5.41 12.19 -18.95
CA LEU A 97 5.82 13.19 -17.97
C LEU A 97 6.32 14.42 -18.70
N GLY A 98 5.53 15.49 -18.63
CA GLY A 98 5.75 16.71 -19.38
C GLY A 98 6.67 17.71 -18.68
N GLU A 99 6.87 18.85 -19.32
CA GLU A 99 7.63 19.98 -18.78
C GLU A 99 6.70 20.95 -18.05
N GLY A 100 7.27 22.02 -17.49
CA GLY A 100 6.54 23.13 -16.85
C GLY A 100 6.48 23.04 -15.33
N TYR A 101 6.55 21.85 -14.76
CA TYR A 101 6.66 21.63 -13.32
C TYR A 101 7.99 20.93 -12.97
N GLU A 102 8.62 21.33 -11.88
CA GLU A 102 9.93 20.77 -11.47
C GLU A 102 9.85 19.28 -11.12
N ASN A 103 8.72 18.86 -10.57
CA ASN A 103 8.49 17.48 -10.14
C ASN A 103 7.27 16.89 -10.89
N PRO A 104 7.41 16.59 -12.19
CA PRO A 104 6.29 16.18 -13.01
C PRO A 104 5.65 14.89 -12.52
N TYR A 105 4.30 14.84 -12.56
CA TYR A 105 3.57 13.65 -12.16
C TYR A 105 2.25 13.46 -12.92
N VAL A 106 1.85 12.23 -13.02
CA VAL A 106 0.51 11.83 -13.47
C VAL A 106 0.13 10.53 -12.78
N GLY A 107 -1.15 10.30 -12.53
CA GLY A 107 -1.56 9.08 -11.83
C GLY A 107 -3.00 8.68 -12.04
N PHE A 108 -3.28 7.42 -11.68
CA PHE A 108 -4.61 6.90 -11.47
C PHE A 108 -4.91 6.84 -9.97
N GLY A 109 -6.18 6.91 -9.61
CA GLY A 109 -6.60 6.72 -8.24
C GLY A 109 -8.07 6.32 -8.14
N PHE A 110 -8.46 5.90 -6.95
CA PHE A 110 -9.86 5.75 -6.56
C PHE A 110 -10.06 6.18 -5.12
N ASN A 111 -11.22 6.75 -4.82
CA ASN A 111 -11.58 7.13 -3.46
C ASN A 111 -12.18 5.92 -2.74
N ILE A 112 -11.79 5.76 -1.47
CA ILE A 112 -12.17 4.58 -0.67
C ILE A 112 -13.60 4.68 -0.20
N TRP A 113 -13.99 5.83 0.36
CA TRP A 113 -15.31 6.01 0.96
C TRP A 113 -16.29 6.71 0.02
N ASN A 114 -15.98 7.91 -0.43
CA ASN A 114 -16.81 8.72 -1.35
C ASN A 114 -15.95 9.72 -2.15
N GLU A 115 -16.60 10.47 -3.04
CA GLU A 115 -15.95 11.50 -3.86
C GLU A 115 -15.43 12.71 -3.08
N ASP A 116 -15.96 12.96 -1.87
CA ASP A 116 -15.51 14.03 -0.98
C ASP A 116 -14.21 13.67 -0.25
N GLN A 117 -13.67 12.47 -0.51
CA GLN A 117 -12.44 11.97 0.10
C GLN A 117 -12.50 11.88 1.63
N GLU A 118 -13.67 11.55 2.16
CA GLU A 118 -13.77 11.16 3.57
C GLU A 118 -12.94 9.91 3.84
N SER A 119 -12.37 9.85 5.03
CA SER A 119 -11.48 8.74 5.40
C SER A 119 -12.23 7.49 5.87
N ALA A 120 -11.62 6.34 5.64
CA ALA A 120 -12.03 5.04 6.17
C ALA A 120 -10.83 4.26 6.73
N ASP A 121 -11.11 3.31 7.60
CA ASP A 121 -10.10 2.39 8.12
C ASP A 121 -9.89 1.21 7.16
N ILE A 122 -8.71 1.16 6.55
CA ILE A 122 -8.26 0.07 5.68
C ILE A 122 -7.14 -0.77 6.30
N THR A 123 -6.92 -0.65 7.60
CA THR A 123 -5.87 -1.39 8.30
C THR A 123 -5.99 -2.91 8.06
N ALA A 124 -7.25 -3.41 8.01
CA ALA A 124 -7.54 -4.82 7.76
C ALA A 124 -7.08 -5.33 6.38
N TRP A 125 -6.83 -4.44 5.40
CA TRP A 125 -6.31 -4.85 4.10
C TRP A 125 -4.90 -5.42 4.19
N GLY A 126 -4.16 -5.11 5.25
CA GLY A 126 -2.80 -5.59 5.49
C GLY A 126 -1.74 -5.04 4.52
N GLY A 127 -2.17 -4.38 3.48
CA GLY A 127 -1.35 -3.87 2.38
C GLY A 127 -2.12 -3.86 1.06
N ILE A 128 -1.40 -3.60 -0.02
CA ILE A 128 -1.92 -3.59 -1.39
C ILE A 128 -1.23 -4.67 -2.21
N CYS A 129 -1.97 -5.36 -3.06
CA CYS A 129 -1.40 -6.17 -4.12
C CYS A 129 -1.75 -5.60 -5.49
N LEU A 130 -0.89 -5.82 -6.47
CA LEU A 130 -1.06 -5.42 -7.86
C LEU A 130 -0.72 -6.58 -8.79
N GLU A 131 -1.43 -6.69 -9.92
CA GLU A 131 -1.00 -7.44 -11.11
C GLU A 131 -0.91 -6.43 -12.27
N TYR A 132 0.32 -6.11 -12.69
CA TYR A 132 0.60 -4.99 -13.60
C TYR A 132 1.78 -5.27 -14.54
N SER A 133 1.90 -4.45 -15.58
CA SER A 133 3.13 -4.24 -16.33
C SER A 133 3.36 -2.73 -16.50
N SER A 134 4.63 -2.30 -16.45
CA SER A 134 4.97 -0.88 -16.54
C SER A 134 6.42 -0.68 -16.99
N ASP A 135 6.63 0.18 -17.98
CA ASP A 135 7.97 0.58 -18.40
C ASP A 135 8.64 1.55 -17.42
N LEU A 136 7.84 2.15 -16.53
CA LEU A 136 8.29 3.10 -15.52
C LEU A 136 8.04 2.55 -14.11
N SER A 137 8.87 2.95 -13.15
CA SER A 137 8.53 2.80 -11.74
C SER A 137 7.43 3.78 -11.37
N PHE A 138 6.64 3.42 -10.36
CA PHE A 138 5.58 4.28 -9.83
C PHE A 138 5.39 4.05 -8.34
N ASP A 139 4.73 5.00 -7.68
CA ASP A 139 4.40 4.87 -6.27
C ASP A 139 2.95 4.40 -6.11
N VAL A 140 2.72 3.46 -5.21
CA VAL A 140 1.40 3.26 -4.61
C VAL A 140 1.30 4.18 -3.40
N VAL A 141 0.37 5.12 -3.44
CA VAL A 141 0.20 6.15 -2.42
C VAL A 141 -1.14 5.96 -1.72
N VAL A 142 -1.14 5.98 -0.40
CA VAL A 142 -2.35 6.07 0.41
C VAL A 142 -2.59 7.54 0.72
N GLY A 143 -3.63 8.11 0.11
CA GLY A 143 -4.05 9.49 0.36
C GLY A 143 -4.90 9.58 1.62
N ILE A 144 -4.75 10.68 2.37
CA ILE A 144 -5.52 10.98 3.57
C ILE A 144 -6.64 11.98 3.29
N GLU A 145 -7.57 12.11 4.22
CA GLU A 145 -8.64 13.12 4.18
C GLU A 145 -8.05 14.54 4.08
N ASN A 146 -8.73 15.39 3.31
CA ASN A 146 -8.36 16.81 3.14
C ASN A 146 -6.93 17.04 2.61
N GLU A 147 -6.39 16.13 1.83
CA GLU A 147 -5.04 16.22 1.26
C GLU A 147 -4.76 17.58 0.57
N LYS A 148 -5.79 18.22 -0.01
CA LYS A 148 -5.69 19.54 -0.64
C LYS A 148 -5.38 20.69 0.33
N THR A 149 -5.57 20.48 1.62
CA THR A 149 -5.39 21.50 2.67
C THR A 149 -4.14 21.28 3.50
N VAL A 150 -3.46 20.16 3.33
CA VAL A 150 -2.24 19.81 4.08
C VAL A 150 -1.04 20.48 3.40
N SER A 151 -0.36 21.36 4.12
CA SER A 151 0.77 22.13 3.60
C SER A 151 2.09 21.36 3.49
N SER A 152 2.15 20.12 3.97
CA SER A 152 3.32 19.25 3.86
C SER A 152 2.89 17.93 3.21
N TYR A 153 3.47 17.64 2.05
CA TYR A 153 3.27 16.37 1.33
C TYR A 153 4.05 15.24 2.02
N GLU A 154 3.51 14.74 3.10
CA GLU A 154 3.94 13.48 3.65
C GLU A 154 3.10 12.39 3.00
N GLU A 155 3.67 11.70 2.01
CA GLU A 155 2.99 10.61 1.33
C GLU A 155 3.32 9.28 2.02
N PHE A 156 2.30 8.55 2.45
CA PHE A 156 2.44 7.16 2.83
C PHE A 156 2.45 6.33 1.55
N ALA A 157 3.64 5.96 1.07
CA ALA A 157 3.83 5.42 -0.25
C ALA A 157 4.82 4.24 -0.28
N HIS A 158 4.70 3.42 -1.33
CA HIS A 158 5.65 2.37 -1.67
C HIS A 158 6.01 2.43 -3.15
N ILE A 159 7.31 2.39 -3.46
CA ILE A 159 7.80 2.40 -4.85
C ILE A 159 7.64 1.01 -5.46
N VAL A 160 6.93 0.93 -6.57
CA VAL A 160 6.73 -0.27 -7.38
C VAL A 160 7.68 -0.24 -8.57
N PRO A 161 8.51 -1.27 -8.76
CA PRO A 161 9.49 -1.28 -9.84
C PRO A 161 8.82 -1.45 -11.21
N LYS A 162 9.47 -0.95 -12.25
CA LYS A 162 9.12 -1.26 -13.64
C LYS A 162 9.26 -2.76 -13.94
N THR A 163 8.45 -3.26 -14.87
CA THR A 163 8.48 -4.65 -15.32
C THR A 163 8.05 -4.78 -16.76
N ASN A 164 8.74 -5.60 -17.53
CA ASN A 164 8.46 -5.81 -18.96
C ASN A 164 7.36 -6.86 -19.22
N SER A 165 6.80 -7.45 -18.16
CA SER A 165 5.76 -8.47 -18.27
C SER A 165 4.77 -8.31 -17.13
N LEU A 166 3.57 -8.83 -17.35
CA LEU A 166 2.54 -8.85 -16.33
C LEU A 166 3.05 -9.58 -15.08
N THR A 167 3.13 -8.87 -13.97
CA THR A 167 3.75 -9.33 -12.73
C THR A 167 2.85 -9.02 -11.56
N ALA A 168 2.71 -9.98 -10.64
CA ALA A 168 2.01 -9.78 -9.38
C ALA A 168 2.99 -9.41 -8.26
N VAL A 169 2.65 -8.38 -7.48
CA VAL A 169 3.41 -7.95 -6.30
C VAL A 169 2.50 -7.79 -5.10
N ASN A 170 3.07 -8.00 -3.92
CA ASN A 170 2.42 -7.74 -2.63
C ASN A 170 3.21 -6.68 -1.89
N LEU A 171 2.53 -5.66 -1.40
CA LEU A 171 3.08 -4.49 -0.73
C LEU A 171 2.43 -4.40 0.66
N PRO A 172 2.97 -5.07 1.68
CA PRO A 172 2.43 -5.00 3.04
C PRO A 172 2.64 -3.60 3.63
N TRP A 173 1.75 -3.16 4.55
CA TRP A 173 1.83 -1.81 5.12
C TRP A 173 3.17 -1.48 5.78
N GLU A 174 3.88 -2.47 6.31
CA GLU A 174 5.20 -2.28 6.89
C GLU A 174 6.30 -1.87 5.89
N ASP A 175 6.08 -2.10 4.60
CA ASP A 175 7.01 -1.71 3.53
C ASP A 175 6.72 -0.31 2.99
N PHE A 176 5.57 0.29 3.36
CA PHE A 176 5.27 1.67 3.03
C PHE A 176 6.10 2.57 3.92
N SER A 177 6.87 3.43 3.30
CA SER A 177 7.70 4.40 3.97
C SER A 177 7.55 5.75 3.30
N PHE A 178 8.06 6.72 3.92
CA PHE A 178 8.22 8.15 3.70
C PHE A 178 7.25 9.00 4.52
N PHE A 179 7.76 9.47 5.67
CA PHE A 179 7.29 10.63 6.42
C PHE A 179 5.87 10.57 7.02
N ALA A 180 5.11 9.52 6.78
CA ALA A 180 3.78 9.39 7.33
C ALA A 180 3.75 8.50 8.58
N ASP A 181 2.84 8.83 9.46
CA ASP A 181 2.52 8.06 10.65
C ASP A 181 2.02 6.66 10.26
N SER A 182 2.48 5.62 10.98
CA SER A 182 2.02 4.24 10.82
C SER A 182 0.50 4.07 10.99
N THR A 183 -0.21 5.12 11.42
CA THR A 183 -1.67 5.17 11.52
C THR A 183 -2.36 5.55 10.20
N THR A 184 -1.62 5.87 9.13
CA THR A 184 -2.21 6.32 7.86
C THR A 184 -3.27 5.35 7.29
N PRO A 185 -3.09 4.01 7.30
CA PRO A 185 -4.13 3.10 6.84
C PRO A 185 -5.45 3.20 7.61
N SER A 186 -5.45 3.68 8.86
CA SER A 186 -6.69 3.90 9.62
C SER A 186 -7.44 5.18 9.22
N LYS A 187 -6.84 6.04 8.39
CA LYS A 187 -7.39 7.34 7.95
C LYS A 187 -7.29 7.52 6.44
N ALA A 188 -7.34 6.44 5.71
CA ALA A 188 -7.15 6.46 4.27
C ALA A 188 -8.39 6.99 3.54
N ALA A 189 -8.20 7.92 2.62
CA ALA A 189 -9.26 8.47 1.78
C ALA A 189 -9.20 7.97 0.33
N SER A 190 -7.99 7.68 -0.17
CA SER A 190 -7.79 7.21 -1.54
C SER A 190 -6.59 6.28 -1.66
N ILE A 191 -6.59 5.46 -2.72
CA ILE A 191 -5.40 4.76 -3.21
C ILE A 191 -5.05 5.36 -4.57
N LYS A 192 -3.78 5.68 -4.76
CA LYS A 192 -3.27 6.29 -5.98
C LYS A 192 -2.07 5.52 -6.53
N LEU A 193 -1.94 5.48 -7.84
CA LEU A 193 -0.78 4.98 -8.57
C LEU A 193 -0.14 6.21 -9.23
N LYS A 194 1.00 6.68 -8.72
CA LYS A 194 1.61 7.95 -9.09
C LYS A 194 2.92 7.72 -9.83
N PHE A 195 2.97 8.16 -11.05
CA PHE A 195 4.20 8.19 -11.85
C PHE A 195 4.88 9.55 -11.64
N ARG A 196 6.15 9.50 -11.27
CA ARG A 196 7.00 10.67 -11.10
C ARG A 196 8.42 10.32 -11.44
N GLU A 197 8.87 10.82 -12.55
CA GLU A 197 10.24 10.73 -13.00
C GLU A 197 10.61 12.07 -13.67
N LYS A 198 11.74 12.10 -14.30
CA LYS A 198 12.24 13.26 -15.02
C LYS A 198 11.29 13.65 -16.16
N ALA A 199 11.12 14.95 -16.39
CA ALA A 199 10.39 15.49 -17.54
C ALA A 199 10.92 14.92 -18.87
N GLY A 200 10.05 14.65 -19.82
CA GLY A 200 10.33 13.98 -21.07
C GLY A 200 10.38 12.45 -20.97
N THR A 201 10.18 11.87 -19.79
CA THR A 201 10.06 10.42 -19.64
C THR A 201 8.68 9.95 -20.12
N THR A 202 8.66 8.83 -20.85
CA THR A 202 7.44 8.19 -21.33
C THR A 202 7.56 6.68 -21.21
N GLY A 203 6.43 5.98 -21.03
CA GLY A 203 6.41 4.53 -20.93
C GLY A 203 4.99 3.98 -20.84
N ASP A 204 4.81 2.74 -21.27
CA ASP A 204 3.52 2.08 -21.24
C ASP A 204 3.21 1.54 -19.84
N PHE A 205 1.93 1.58 -19.49
CA PHE A 205 1.38 1.08 -18.24
C PHE A 205 0.11 0.26 -18.47
N PHE A 206 0.02 -0.84 -17.77
CA PHE A 206 -1.18 -1.67 -17.70
C PHE A 206 -1.39 -2.20 -16.29
N LEU A 207 -2.56 -1.93 -15.71
CA LEU A 207 -3.00 -2.51 -14.45
C LEU A 207 -4.14 -3.48 -14.71
N LYS A 208 -3.91 -4.76 -14.41
CA LYS A 208 -4.93 -5.80 -14.54
C LYS A 208 -5.70 -6.00 -13.24
N LYS A 209 -4.99 -5.99 -12.08
CA LYS A 209 -5.62 -6.18 -10.77
C LYS A 209 -5.03 -5.24 -9.73
N ILE A 210 -5.88 -4.88 -8.79
CA ILE A 210 -5.50 -4.29 -7.51
C ILE A 210 -6.38 -4.85 -6.40
N GLY A 211 -5.78 -5.13 -5.25
CA GLY A 211 -6.52 -5.70 -4.13
C GLY A 211 -5.83 -5.47 -2.80
N SER A 212 -6.47 -5.91 -1.73
CA SER A 212 -5.82 -6.05 -0.44
C SER A 212 -4.72 -7.12 -0.50
N LEU A 213 -3.80 -7.11 0.44
CA LEU A 213 -2.63 -7.99 0.46
C LEU A 213 -2.99 -9.45 0.15
N GLY A 214 -2.31 -10.04 -0.83
CA GLY A 214 -2.46 -11.44 -1.22
C GLY A 214 -3.64 -11.76 -2.15
N GLN A 215 -4.53 -10.81 -2.49
CA GLN A 215 -5.71 -11.08 -3.31
C GLN A 215 -5.41 -11.15 -4.83
N CYS A 216 -4.31 -10.56 -5.31
CA CYS A 216 -3.99 -10.52 -6.75
C CYS A 216 -3.45 -11.84 -7.32
N SER A 217 -3.04 -12.78 -6.48
CA SER A 217 -2.54 -14.09 -6.91
C SER A 217 -3.70 -15.00 -7.30
N GLY A 218 -4.21 -14.84 -8.51
CA GLY A 218 -5.21 -15.72 -9.10
C GLY A 218 -4.56 -16.92 -9.79
N GLY A 219 -4.16 -17.91 -9.02
CA GLY A 219 -3.62 -19.18 -9.52
C GLY A 219 -3.17 -20.00 -8.32
N THR A 220 -3.34 -21.28 -8.34
CA THR A 220 -3.19 -22.34 -7.37
C THR A 220 -1.97 -22.34 -6.41
N ASP A 221 -1.23 -21.23 -6.37
CA ASP A 221 -0.18 -20.89 -5.43
C ASP A 221 -0.46 -19.54 -4.73
N ALA A 222 -1.73 -19.28 -4.38
CA ALA A 222 -1.97 -18.44 -3.23
C ALA A 222 -1.32 -19.14 -2.03
N VAL A 223 -0.05 -18.84 -1.78
CA VAL A 223 0.41 -18.86 -0.42
C VAL A 223 -0.56 -17.89 0.26
N LYS A 224 -1.66 -18.44 0.82
CA LYS A 224 -2.39 -17.74 1.87
C LYS A 224 -1.27 -17.12 2.69
N PRO A 225 -1.32 -15.80 3.03
CA PRO A 225 -0.52 -15.37 4.14
C PRO A 225 -0.88 -16.39 5.21
N VAL A 226 0.01 -17.31 5.45
CA VAL A 226 -0.13 -18.22 6.57
C VAL A 226 -0.21 -17.21 7.67
N ALA A 227 -1.41 -17.08 8.22
CA ALA A 227 -1.71 -16.21 9.34
C ALA A 227 -0.52 -16.43 10.23
N SER A 228 0.34 -15.44 10.32
CA SER A 228 1.72 -15.52 10.76
C SER A 228 1.86 -16.74 11.63
N SER A 229 2.32 -17.85 11.03
CA SER A 229 2.48 -19.11 11.78
C SER A 229 3.28 -18.60 12.94
N GLN A 230 2.76 -18.73 14.16
CA GLN A 230 3.24 -18.07 15.36
C GLN A 230 4.71 -18.44 15.58
N MET A 231 5.55 -17.88 14.72
CA MET A 231 6.97 -17.99 14.85
C MET A 231 7.35 -16.89 15.81
N ASN A 232 7.46 -17.25 17.07
CA ASN A 232 8.02 -16.37 18.06
C ASN A 232 9.53 -16.37 17.93
N VAL A 233 10.09 -15.20 17.67
CA VAL A 233 11.53 -14.99 17.71
C VAL A 233 11.85 -14.20 18.97
N SER A 234 12.62 -14.81 19.86
CA SER A 234 13.11 -14.16 21.07
C SER A 234 14.63 -14.05 21.04
N VAL A 235 15.16 -12.94 21.52
CA VAL A 235 16.60 -12.70 21.65
C VAL A 235 16.95 -12.68 23.11
N VAL A 236 17.73 -13.67 23.58
CA VAL A 236 18.23 -13.76 24.94
C VAL A 236 19.75 -13.63 24.91
N GLY A 237 20.25 -12.50 25.40
CA GLY A 237 21.66 -12.15 25.25
C GLY A 237 22.05 -12.01 23.78
N ARG A 238 22.88 -12.89 23.26
CA ARG A 238 23.31 -12.95 21.87
C ARG A 238 22.88 -14.26 21.18
N THR A 239 21.82 -14.90 21.68
CA THR A 239 21.20 -16.08 21.07
C THR A 239 19.81 -15.72 20.62
N VAL A 240 19.50 -15.99 19.36
CA VAL A 240 18.16 -15.88 18.80
C VAL A 240 17.51 -17.26 18.90
N ASN A 241 16.36 -17.34 19.53
CA ASN A 241 15.56 -18.56 19.63
C ASN A 241 14.33 -18.44 18.72
N PHE A 242 14.02 -19.54 18.06
CA PHE A 242 12.89 -19.64 17.11
C PHE A 242 11.91 -20.68 17.63
N GLU A 243 10.67 -20.28 17.86
CA GLU A 243 9.56 -21.18 18.17
C GLU A 243 8.64 -21.27 16.95
N GLY A 244 8.29 -22.47 16.53
CA GLY A 244 7.44 -22.70 15.37
C GLY A 244 8.18 -22.72 14.02
N VAL A 245 9.51 -22.92 14.02
CA VAL A 245 10.29 -23.01 12.77
C VAL A 245 9.89 -24.22 11.94
N ILE A 246 9.60 -23.96 10.67
CA ILE A 246 9.33 -25.01 9.69
C ILE A 246 10.65 -25.72 9.36
N PRO A 247 10.67 -27.07 9.36
CA PRO A 247 11.79 -27.84 8.85
C PRO A 247 12.16 -27.34 7.43
N SER A 248 13.43 -27.09 7.17
CA SER A 248 13.99 -26.55 5.93
C SER A 248 13.94 -25.04 5.73
N ALA A 249 13.39 -24.24 6.64
CA ALA A 249 13.50 -22.79 6.53
C ALA A 249 14.98 -22.34 6.66
N LYS A 250 15.41 -21.45 5.77
CA LYS A 250 16.72 -20.80 5.82
C LYS A 250 16.62 -19.55 6.68
N VAL A 251 17.39 -19.51 7.75
CA VAL A 251 17.56 -18.33 8.61
C VAL A 251 18.84 -17.61 8.22
N SER A 252 18.76 -16.31 7.99
CA SER A 252 19.93 -15.46 7.70
C SER A 252 19.91 -14.19 8.53
N VAL A 253 21.09 -13.78 8.98
CA VAL A 253 21.34 -12.51 9.67
C VAL A 253 22.07 -11.60 8.70
N VAL A 254 21.53 -10.41 8.50
CA VAL A 254 22.00 -9.43 7.53
C VAL A 254 22.42 -8.17 8.28
N ASN A 255 23.60 -7.62 7.98
CA ASN A 255 24.05 -6.34 8.52
C ASN A 255 23.36 -5.16 7.78
N PHE A 256 23.60 -3.95 8.24
CA PHE A 256 23.02 -2.74 7.65
C PHE A 256 23.53 -2.42 6.22
N GLN A 257 24.62 -3.07 5.76
CA GLN A 257 25.11 -2.99 4.39
C GLN A 257 24.45 -4.03 3.47
N GLY A 258 23.46 -4.81 3.99
CA GLY A 258 22.79 -5.85 3.20
C GLY A 258 23.57 -7.16 3.06
N GLN A 259 24.69 -7.32 3.75
CA GLN A 259 25.52 -8.53 3.70
C GLN A 259 25.00 -9.59 4.66
N VAL A 260 24.87 -10.83 4.21
CA VAL A 260 24.57 -11.98 5.07
C VAL A 260 25.80 -12.31 5.91
N VAL A 261 25.73 -12.04 7.19
CA VAL A 261 26.83 -12.28 8.16
C VAL A 261 26.75 -13.64 8.84
N LYS A 262 25.55 -14.24 8.84
CA LYS A 262 25.33 -15.61 9.31
C LYS A 262 24.11 -16.22 8.65
N SER A 263 24.14 -17.54 8.41
CA SER A 263 22.98 -18.29 7.97
C SER A 263 22.97 -19.70 8.56
N ALA A 264 21.76 -20.25 8.75
CA ALA A 264 21.52 -21.63 9.16
C ALA A 264 20.24 -22.14 8.53
N THR A 265 20.08 -23.47 8.45
CA THR A 265 18.86 -24.13 7.97
C THR A 265 18.22 -24.89 9.14
N ALA A 266 16.91 -24.75 9.31
CA ALA A 266 16.10 -25.50 10.29
C ALA A 266 16.61 -25.46 11.73
N ALA A 267 17.03 -24.28 12.20
CA ALA A 267 17.55 -24.14 13.55
C ALA A 267 16.46 -23.70 14.52
N SER A 268 16.37 -24.31 15.70
CA SER A 268 15.57 -23.83 16.82
C SER A 268 16.22 -22.63 17.54
N SER A 269 17.52 -22.43 17.32
CA SER A 269 18.27 -21.28 17.86
C SER A 269 19.48 -20.95 16.99
N MET A 270 19.94 -19.71 17.05
CA MET A 270 21.14 -19.22 16.38
C MET A 270 22.00 -18.40 17.35
N ASP A 271 23.24 -18.82 17.52
CA ASP A 271 24.21 -18.09 18.34
C ASP A 271 24.86 -16.96 17.51
N LEU A 272 24.76 -15.72 18.00
CA LEU A 272 25.29 -14.51 17.41
C LEU A 272 26.45 -13.88 18.23
N ARG A 273 27.05 -14.62 19.17
CA ARG A 273 28.11 -14.10 20.05
C ARG A 273 29.34 -13.59 19.30
N PHE A 274 29.57 -14.09 18.09
CA PHE A 274 30.70 -13.70 17.25
C PHE A 274 30.46 -12.42 16.42
N LEU A 275 29.24 -11.91 16.41
CA LEU A 275 28.94 -10.68 15.70
C LEU A 275 29.21 -9.46 16.60
N PRO A 276 29.75 -8.36 16.09
CA PRO A 276 29.86 -7.11 16.82
C PRO A 276 28.52 -6.62 17.37
N SER A 277 28.55 -5.79 18.41
CA SER A 277 27.36 -5.08 18.87
C SER A 277 26.85 -4.18 17.73
N GLY A 278 25.56 -4.15 17.51
CA GLY A 278 24.98 -3.42 16.39
C GLY A 278 23.56 -3.82 16.05
N ILE A 279 23.04 -3.24 14.96
CA ILE A 279 21.71 -3.53 14.41
C ILE A 279 21.87 -4.52 13.27
N TYR A 280 21.04 -5.56 13.30
CA TYR A 280 20.99 -6.60 12.29
C TYR A 280 19.53 -6.86 11.90
N MET A 281 19.34 -7.38 10.69
CA MET A 281 18.06 -7.91 10.22
C MET A 281 18.13 -9.43 10.23
N LEU A 282 17.20 -10.05 10.92
CA LEU A 282 16.97 -11.49 10.88
C LEU A 282 15.95 -11.78 9.79
N ARG A 283 16.31 -12.65 8.85
CA ARG A 283 15.43 -13.08 7.77
C ARG A 283 15.26 -14.60 7.81
N VAL A 284 14.01 -15.07 7.82
CA VAL A 284 13.67 -16.50 7.74
C VAL A 284 12.88 -16.74 6.46
N GLN A 285 13.37 -17.65 5.61
CA GLN A 285 12.76 -17.96 4.32
C GLN A 285 12.65 -19.47 4.11
N GLY A 286 11.52 -19.92 3.61
CA GLY A 286 11.29 -21.30 3.18
C GLY A 286 9.82 -21.72 3.27
N HIS A 287 9.36 -22.55 2.34
CA HIS A 287 8.00 -23.12 2.31
C HIS A 287 6.86 -22.17 2.68
N GLY A 288 6.83 -20.98 2.04
CA GLY A 288 5.77 -20.00 2.29
C GLY A 288 5.96 -19.12 3.53
N VAL A 289 7.11 -19.22 4.22
CA VAL A 289 7.46 -18.30 5.29
C VAL A 289 8.49 -17.28 4.78
N ASN A 290 8.15 -16.02 4.91
CA ASN A 290 9.09 -14.91 4.77
C ASN A 290 8.92 -14.01 5.99
N TYR A 291 9.85 -14.14 6.95
CA TYR A 291 9.81 -13.39 8.20
C TYR A 291 11.04 -12.50 8.29
N LEU A 292 10.84 -11.25 8.68
CA LEU A 292 11.90 -10.27 8.85
C LEU A 292 11.77 -9.59 10.20
N GLN A 293 12.84 -9.53 10.97
CA GLN A 293 12.85 -8.88 12.29
C GLN A 293 14.15 -8.13 12.52
N LYS A 294 14.08 -6.92 13.07
CA LYS A 294 15.22 -6.17 13.58
C LYS A 294 15.73 -6.80 14.88
N VAL A 295 17.02 -7.07 14.95
CA VAL A 295 17.73 -7.58 16.12
C VAL A 295 18.81 -6.59 16.54
N ILE A 296 18.83 -6.22 17.82
CA ILE A 296 19.85 -5.34 18.40
C ILE A 296 20.75 -6.19 19.30
N LEU A 297 21.99 -6.36 18.90
CA LEU A 297 23.03 -7.01 19.73
C LEU A 297 23.72 -5.94 20.57
N LYS A 298 23.64 -6.11 21.87
CA LYS A 298 24.31 -5.24 22.86
C LYS A 298 25.70 -5.80 23.27
#